data_127338202ac192a294eaac51c98587b0
#
_entry.id   127338202ac192a294eaac51c98587b0
#
_cell.length_a   1.000
_cell.length_b   1.000
_cell.length_c   1.000
_cell.angle_alpha   90.00
_cell.angle_beta   90.00
_cell.angle_gamma   90.00
#
_symmetry.space_group_name_H-M   'P 1'
#
loop_
_entity.id
_entity.type
_entity.pdbx_description
1 polymer ?
#
loop_
_entity_poly.entity_id
_entity_poly.type
_entity_poly.pdbx_seq_one_letter_code
_entity_poly.pdbx_strand_id
1 'polypeptide(L)'
;MDLKGSKTEKNLEAAFAGESMARNKYTYYATKARSEGYKQLEELFLETARNEQEHAFLWFKALHNGEVATTAVNLVDAAAGEHYEWTTMYREFAATAKEEGFNKIAFQMEQVLIIEKRHEERYNDLLKNIKEGKVFKKDEAVVWECNVCGYQFEGTDAPKICPVCGEPQSHFSMDVKNY
;
A
#
# COMPACT_ATOMS: atom_id res chain seq x y z
N MET A 1 -3.43 -21.29 23.79
CA MET A 1 -3.95 -20.02 24.32
C MET A 1 -4.42 -19.21 23.13
N ASP A 2 -5.60 -18.62 23.22
CA ASP A 2 -6.11 -17.74 22.18
C ASP A 2 -5.47 -16.35 22.35
N LEU A 3 -4.95 -15.78 21.28
CA LEU A 3 -4.39 -14.43 21.26
C LEU A 3 -5.51 -13.39 21.35
N LYS A 4 -6.64 -13.69 20.71
CA LYS A 4 -7.77 -12.77 20.57
C LYS A 4 -8.33 -12.32 21.91
N GLY A 5 -8.45 -11.01 22.12
CA GLY A 5 -8.94 -10.39 23.35
C GLY A 5 -7.91 -10.34 24.49
N SER A 6 -6.68 -10.82 24.29
CA SER A 6 -5.63 -10.83 25.29
C SER A 6 -4.92 -9.48 25.44
N LYS A 7 -4.20 -9.29 26.56
CA LYS A 7 -3.29 -8.14 26.71
C LYS A 7 -2.14 -8.20 25.71
N THR A 8 -1.72 -9.40 25.30
CA THR A 8 -0.66 -9.61 24.33
C THR A 8 -1.09 -9.12 22.95
N GLU A 9 -2.34 -9.34 22.52
CA GLU A 9 -2.87 -8.79 21.28
C GLU A 9 -2.75 -7.26 21.26
N LYS A 10 -3.23 -6.58 22.31
CA LYS A 10 -3.10 -5.11 22.44
C LYS A 10 -1.65 -4.62 22.41
N ASN A 11 -0.75 -5.38 23.03
CA ASN A 11 0.68 -5.05 23.00
C ASN A 11 1.27 -5.22 21.60
N LEU A 12 0.85 -6.24 20.85
CA LEU A 12 1.28 -6.45 19.46
C LEU A 12 0.75 -5.34 18.53
N GLU A 13 -0.52 -4.93 18.70
CA GLU A 13 -1.08 -3.79 17.96
C GLU A 13 -0.30 -2.50 18.23
N ALA A 14 0.00 -2.22 19.49
CA ALA A 14 0.79 -1.06 19.89
C ALA A 14 2.24 -1.13 19.35
N ALA A 15 2.85 -2.31 19.40
CA ALA A 15 4.20 -2.54 18.85
C ALA A 15 4.21 -2.35 17.32
N PHE A 16 3.25 -2.96 16.59
CA PHE A 16 3.12 -2.79 15.15
C PHE A 16 2.96 -1.30 14.76
N ALA A 17 2.11 -0.56 15.47
CA ALA A 17 1.91 0.87 15.25
C ALA A 17 3.20 1.67 15.55
N GLY A 18 3.90 1.36 16.65
CA GLY A 18 5.14 2.01 17.05
C GLY A 18 6.26 1.83 16.02
N GLU A 19 6.50 0.59 15.59
CA GLU A 19 7.53 0.26 14.58
C GLU A 19 7.21 0.85 13.21
N SER A 20 5.93 0.83 12.80
CA SER A 20 5.48 1.46 11.56
C SER A 20 5.73 2.97 11.56
N MET A 21 5.47 3.62 12.69
CA MET A 21 5.75 5.05 12.88
C MET A 21 7.26 5.32 12.88
N ALA A 22 8.06 4.52 13.59
CA ALA A 22 9.52 4.65 13.65
C ALA A 22 10.13 4.52 12.25
N ARG A 23 9.73 3.51 11.49
CA ARG A 23 10.15 3.32 10.08
C ARG A 23 9.94 4.58 9.26
N ASN A 24 8.75 5.18 9.31
CA ASN A 24 8.44 6.39 8.54
C ASN A 24 9.26 7.59 9.04
N LYS A 25 9.38 7.80 10.35
CA LYS A 25 10.18 8.89 10.94
C LYS A 25 11.66 8.80 10.51
N TYR A 26 12.26 7.62 10.56
CA TYR A 26 13.66 7.46 10.17
C TYR A 26 13.90 7.68 8.68
N THR A 27 12.94 7.32 7.82
CA THR A 27 12.98 7.68 6.40
C THR A 27 12.96 9.20 6.20
N TYR A 28 12.15 9.95 6.99
CA TYR A 28 12.13 11.42 6.93
C TYR A 28 13.41 12.04 7.49
N TYR A 29 13.98 11.46 8.56
CA TYR A 29 15.26 11.91 9.12
C TYR A 29 16.41 11.68 8.16
N ALA A 30 16.43 10.57 7.42
CA ALA A 30 17.38 10.31 6.35
C ALA A 30 17.34 11.38 5.26
N THR A 31 16.13 11.80 4.87
CA THR A 31 15.95 12.89 3.89
C THR A 31 16.60 14.20 4.38
N LYS A 32 16.44 14.50 5.67
CA LYS A 32 17.05 15.69 6.29
C LYS A 32 18.58 15.56 6.36
N ALA A 33 19.09 14.43 6.82
CA ALA A 33 20.53 14.16 6.88
C ALA A 33 21.21 14.31 5.50
N ARG A 34 20.55 13.79 4.44
CA ARG A 34 20.97 13.98 3.05
C ARG A 34 21.09 15.45 2.70
N SER A 35 20.05 16.25 3.00
CA SER A 35 20.02 17.68 2.67
C SER A 35 21.08 18.50 3.39
N GLU A 36 21.55 18.02 4.54
CA GLU A 36 22.60 18.62 5.36
C GLU A 36 24.02 18.10 5.03
N GLY A 37 24.14 17.16 4.07
CA GLY A 37 25.42 16.59 3.65
C GLY A 37 25.95 15.45 4.54
N TYR A 38 25.17 14.94 5.47
CA TYR A 38 25.56 13.87 6.39
C TYR A 38 25.24 12.48 5.79
N LYS A 39 25.99 12.08 4.77
CA LYS A 39 25.74 10.84 4.02
C LYS A 39 25.74 9.59 4.90
N GLN A 40 26.67 9.49 5.84
CA GLN A 40 26.73 8.36 6.78
C GLN A 40 25.48 8.28 7.65
N LEU A 41 24.99 9.43 8.16
CA LEU A 41 23.79 9.45 9.01
C LEU A 41 22.53 9.13 8.20
N GLU A 42 22.44 9.56 6.94
CA GLU A 42 21.39 9.15 6.02
C GLU A 42 21.31 7.62 5.91
N GLU A 43 22.46 6.97 5.66
CA GLU A 43 22.53 5.52 5.49
C GLU A 43 22.15 4.76 6.76
N LEU A 44 22.60 5.22 7.92
CA LEU A 44 22.24 4.63 9.23
C LEU A 44 20.73 4.77 9.53
N PHE A 45 20.12 5.92 9.23
CA PHE A 45 18.66 6.07 9.36
C PHE A 45 17.90 5.15 8.43
N LEU A 46 18.34 4.99 7.17
CA LEU A 46 17.70 4.09 6.22
C LEU A 46 17.88 2.61 6.59
N GLU A 47 19.04 2.25 7.15
CA GLU A 47 19.29 0.90 7.69
C GLU A 47 18.32 0.61 8.85
N THR A 48 18.25 1.51 9.83
CA THR A 48 17.33 1.37 10.97
C THR A 48 15.88 1.33 10.50
N ALA A 49 15.48 2.17 9.54
CA ALA A 49 14.12 2.14 8.98
C ALA A 49 13.77 0.76 8.37
N ARG A 50 14.72 0.07 7.74
CA ARG A 50 14.52 -1.32 7.26
C ARG A 50 14.36 -2.31 8.41
N ASN A 51 15.13 -2.15 9.50
CA ASN A 51 14.99 -3.01 10.67
C ASN A 51 13.60 -2.85 11.30
N GLU A 52 13.11 -1.61 11.46
CA GLU A 52 11.78 -1.35 12.01
C GLU A 52 10.66 -1.87 11.10
N GLN A 53 10.86 -1.90 9.78
CA GLN A 53 9.94 -2.54 8.85
C GLN A 53 9.83 -4.05 9.12
N GLU A 54 10.95 -4.73 9.39
CA GLU A 54 10.95 -6.17 9.71
C GLU A 54 10.34 -6.44 11.08
N HIS A 55 10.58 -5.59 12.08
CA HIS A 55 9.93 -5.68 13.38
C HIS A 55 8.41 -5.54 13.24
N ALA A 56 7.94 -4.51 12.53
CA ALA A 56 6.51 -4.33 12.25
C ALA A 56 5.91 -5.54 11.53
N PHE A 57 6.64 -6.14 10.57
CA PHE A 57 6.18 -7.32 9.84
C PHE A 57 6.08 -8.56 10.74
N LEU A 58 6.96 -8.72 11.72
CA LEU A 58 6.84 -9.79 12.72
C LEU A 58 5.53 -9.65 13.53
N TRP A 59 5.25 -8.45 14.02
CA TRP A 59 4.05 -8.18 14.81
C TRP A 59 2.77 -8.27 13.97
N PHE A 60 2.81 -7.79 12.73
CA PHE A 60 1.72 -7.97 11.78
C PHE A 60 1.37 -9.45 11.58
N LYS A 61 2.36 -10.29 11.30
CA LYS A 61 2.13 -11.74 11.14
C LYS A 61 1.60 -12.38 12.43
N ALA A 62 2.12 -12.00 13.58
CA ALA A 62 1.63 -12.53 14.86
C ALA A 62 0.15 -12.20 15.10
N LEU A 63 -0.31 -11.02 14.70
CA LEU A 63 -1.72 -10.61 14.75
C LEU A 63 -2.60 -11.34 13.71
N HIS A 64 -2.00 -11.89 12.65
CA HIS A 64 -2.67 -12.52 11.50
C HIS A 64 -2.36 -14.01 11.37
N ASN A 65 -2.31 -14.76 12.49
CA ASN A 65 -2.08 -16.21 12.54
C ASN A 65 -0.74 -16.64 11.89
N GLY A 66 0.27 -15.79 11.87
CA GLY A 66 1.62 -16.10 11.42
C GLY A 66 1.89 -15.83 9.94
N GLU A 67 0.92 -15.36 9.16
CA GLU A 67 1.06 -15.14 7.72
C GLU A 67 0.38 -13.86 7.21
N VAL A 68 0.72 -13.46 6.00
CA VAL A 68 -0.03 -12.45 5.24
C VAL A 68 -1.12 -13.18 4.46
N ALA A 69 -2.34 -12.73 4.56
CA ALA A 69 -3.48 -13.35 3.86
C ALA A 69 -3.33 -13.28 2.32
N THR A 70 -4.22 -13.96 1.60
CA THR A 70 -4.22 -13.91 0.14
C THR A 70 -4.47 -12.49 -0.39
N THR A 71 -3.99 -12.20 -1.60
CA THR A 71 -4.17 -10.88 -2.24
C THR A 71 -5.64 -10.43 -2.25
N ALA A 72 -6.57 -11.35 -2.51
CA ALA A 72 -8.00 -11.01 -2.51
C ALA A 72 -8.52 -10.59 -1.13
N VAL A 73 -8.06 -11.25 -0.05
CA VAL A 73 -8.40 -10.89 1.34
C VAL A 73 -7.77 -9.56 1.70
N ASN A 74 -6.50 -9.35 1.34
CA ASN A 74 -5.79 -8.11 1.62
C ASN A 74 -6.43 -6.91 0.89
N LEU A 75 -6.96 -7.09 -0.32
CA LEU A 75 -7.69 -6.03 -1.04
C LEU A 75 -9.00 -5.66 -0.35
N VAL A 76 -9.71 -6.65 0.25
CA VAL A 76 -10.91 -6.37 1.05
C VAL A 76 -10.56 -5.56 2.29
N ASP A 77 -9.52 -5.97 3.01
CA ASP A 77 -9.06 -5.29 4.22
C ASP A 77 -8.59 -3.85 3.92
N ALA A 78 -7.76 -3.69 2.88
CA ALA A 78 -7.30 -2.37 2.44
C ALA A 78 -8.48 -1.47 2.05
N ALA A 79 -9.43 -1.94 1.24
CA ALA A 79 -10.61 -1.16 0.87
C ALA A 79 -11.45 -0.74 2.08
N ALA A 80 -11.56 -1.62 3.10
CA ALA A 80 -12.29 -1.31 4.34
C ALA A 80 -11.55 -0.24 5.18
N GLY A 81 -10.23 -0.29 5.23
CA GLY A 81 -9.41 0.73 5.87
C GLY A 81 -9.60 2.11 5.23
N GLU A 82 -9.41 2.21 3.92
CA GLU A 82 -9.60 3.45 3.16
C GLU A 82 -11.05 3.98 3.30
N HIS A 83 -12.04 3.07 3.27
CA HIS A 83 -13.43 3.44 3.50
C HIS A 83 -13.64 4.13 4.85
N TYR A 84 -13.08 3.59 5.94
CA TYR A 84 -13.13 4.20 7.26
C TYR A 84 -12.41 5.56 7.28
N GLU A 85 -11.26 5.66 6.63
CA GLU A 85 -10.47 6.89 6.61
C GLU A 85 -11.24 8.05 5.95
N TRP A 86 -11.87 7.83 4.78
CA TRP A 86 -12.56 8.92 4.10
C TRP A 86 -14.00 9.15 4.59
N THR A 87 -14.70 8.14 5.12
CA THR A 87 -16.09 8.30 5.61
C THR A 87 -16.16 8.86 7.02
N THR A 88 -15.18 8.54 7.87
CA THR A 88 -15.23 8.80 9.32
C THR A 88 -14.00 9.59 9.77
N MET A 89 -12.83 8.99 9.75
CA MET A 89 -11.62 9.48 10.41
C MET A 89 -11.23 10.90 9.96
N TYR A 90 -10.97 11.11 8.68
CA TYR A 90 -10.55 12.42 8.18
C TYR A 90 -11.64 13.47 8.23
N ARG A 91 -12.93 13.09 8.17
CA ARG A 91 -14.05 14.03 8.37
C ARG A 91 -14.08 14.59 9.77
N GLU A 92 -13.96 13.72 10.76
CA GLU A 92 -13.93 14.10 12.17
C GLU A 92 -12.68 14.94 12.50
N PHE A 93 -11.51 14.51 12.01
CA PHE A 93 -10.25 15.22 12.25
C PHE A 93 -10.24 16.61 11.60
N ALA A 94 -10.74 16.74 10.38
CA ALA A 94 -10.84 18.03 9.69
C ALA A 94 -11.82 18.97 10.41
N ALA A 95 -12.95 18.47 10.91
CA ALA A 95 -13.89 19.26 11.69
C ALA A 95 -13.24 19.77 12.97
N THR A 96 -12.59 18.91 13.74
CA THR A 96 -11.85 19.27 14.96
C THR A 96 -10.77 20.33 14.67
N ALA A 97 -9.97 20.10 13.63
CA ALA A 97 -8.92 21.06 13.25
C ALA A 97 -9.48 22.44 12.88
N LYS A 98 -10.67 22.49 12.26
CA LYS A 98 -11.40 23.75 11.98
C LYS A 98 -11.86 24.45 13.24
N GLU A 99 -12.48 23.72 14.16
CA GLU A 99 -12.96 24.24 15.46
C GLU A 99 -11.81 24.81 16.28
N GLU A 100 -10.63 24.18 16.24
CA GLU A 100 -9.42 24.63 16.92
C GLU A 100 -8.66 25.74 16.18
N GLY A 101 -9.10 26.16 14.97
CA GLY A 101 -8.50 27.23 14.19
C GLY A 101 -7.32 26.79 13.30
N PHE A 102 -7.01 25.50 13.18
CA PHE A 102 -5.97 24.94 12.29
C PHE A 102 -6.46 24.79 10.84
N ASN A 103 -6.95 25.86 10.24
CA ASN A 103 -7.61 25.83 8.92
C ASN A 103 -6.79 25.21 7.80
N LYS A 104 -5.45 25.42 7.80
CA LYS A 104 -4.56 24.81 6.80
C LYS A 104 -4.52 23.28 6.95
N ILE A 105 -4.43 22.79 8.19
CA ILE A 105 -4.41 21.35 8.49
C ILE A 105 -5.77 20.74 8.13
N ALA A 106 -6.87 21.38 8.52
CA ALA A 106 -8.22 20.94 8.16
C ALA A 106 -8.39 20.81 6.64
N PHE A 107 -7.97 21.81 5.87
CA PHE A 107 -8.01 21.74 4.41
C PHE A 107 -7.17 20.59 3.86
N GLN A 108 -5.96 20.35 4.40
CA GLN A 108 -5.12 19.22 3.98
C GLN A 108 -5.81 17.88 4.26
N MET A 109 -6.45 17.71 5.42
CA MET A 109 -7.21 16.50 5.77
C MET A 109 -8.41 16.29 4.84
N GLU A 110 -9.13 17.39 4.48
CA GLU A 110 -10.21 17.31 3.49
C GLU A 110 -9.74 16.88 2.09
N GLN A 111 -8.52 17.28 1.68
CA GLN A 111 -7.95 16.84 0.40
C GLN A 111 -7.47 15.38 0.45
N VAL A 112 -6.87 14.96 1.56
CA VAL A 112 -6.47 13.54 1.76
C VAL A 112 -7.70 12.63 1.71
N LEU A 113 -8.80 12.99 2.37
CA LEU A 113 -10.07 12.27 2.32
C LEU A 113 -10.50 11.92 0.87
N ILE A 114 -10.31 12.84 -0.08
CA ILE A 114 -10.65 12.62 -1.49
C ILE A 114 -9.71 11.58 -2.12
N ILE A 115 -8.45 11.55 -1.67
CA ILE A 115 -7.45 10.58 -2.14
C ILE A 115 -7.81 9.19 -1.61
N GLU A 116 -8.16 9.04 -0.32
CA GLU A 116 -8.49 7.74 0.29
C GLU A 116 -9.75 7.13 -0.33
N LYS A 117 -10.74 7.95 -0.72
CA LYS A 117 -11.87 7.48 -1.50
C LYS A 117 -11.44 6.85 -2.83
N ARG A 118 -10.47 7.44 -3.53
CA ARG A 118 -9.94 6.89 -4.79
C ARG A 118 -9.12 5.61 -4.56
N HIS A 119 -8.45 5.49 -3.41
CA HIS A 119 -7.76 4.25 -3.03
C HIS A 119 -8.76 3.12 -2.81
N GLU A 120 -9.85 3.36 -2.09
CA GLU A 120 -10.94 2.39 -1.92
C GLU A 120 -11.50 1.93 -3.28
N GLU A 121 -11.85 2.86 -4.17
CA GLU A 121 -12.35 2.56 -5.51
C GLU A 121 -11.34 1.68 -6.27
N ARG A 122 -10.06 2.01 -6.24
CA ARG A 122 -8.98 1.23 -6.86
C ARG A 122 -8.91 -0.19 -6.33
N TYR A 123 -8.92 -0.37 -5.00
CA TYR A 123 -8.82 -1.70 -4.39
C TYR A 123 -10.05 -2.55 -4.71
N ASN A 124 -11.23 -1.97 -4.75
CA ASN A 124 -12.45 -2.65 -5.15
C ASN A 124 -12.41 -3.08 -6.63
N ASP A 125 -11.91 -2.25 -7.53
CA ASP A 125 -11.75 -2.59 -8.96
C ASP A 125 -10.73 -3.71 -9.16
N LEU A 126 -9.60 -3.68 -8.44
CA LEU A 126 -8.60 -4.74 -8.47
C LEU A 126 -9.15 -6.06 -7.94
N LEU A 127 -9.90 -6.01 -6.84
CA LEU A 127 -10.60 -7.19 -6.29
C LEU A 127 -11.61 -7.78 -7.28
N LYS A 128 -12.38 -6.92 -7.95
CA LYS A 128 -13.31 -7.32 -9.00
C LYS A 128 -12.57 -8.03 -10.14
N ASN A 129 -11.45 -7.48 -10.61
CA ASN A 129 -10.63 -8.12 -11.66
C ASN A 129 -10.14 -9.50 -11.24
N ILE A 130 -9.73 -9.70 -9.98
CA ILE A 130 -9.33 -11.03 -9.48
C ILE A 130 -10.53 -11.99 -9.50
N LYS A 131 -11.69 -11.57 -8.95
CA LYS A 131 -12.89 -12.41 -8.87
C LYS A 131 -13.44 -12.82 -10.24
N GLU A 132 -13.32 -11.94 -11.22
CA GLU A 132 -13.81 -12.15 -12.58
C GLU A 132 -12.75 -12.81 -13.51
N GLY A 133 -11.52 -13.09 -12.99
CA GLY A 133 -10.42 -13.61 -13.79
C GLY A 133 -9.90 -12.64 -14.86
N LYS A 134 -10.09 -11.33 -14.63
CA LYS A 134 -9.78 -10.25 -15.59
C LYS A 134 -8.42 -9.57 -15.36
N VAL A 135 -7.57 -10.09 -14.49
CA VAL A 135 -6.23 -9.53 -14.27
C VAL A 135 -5.39 -9.64 -15.54
N PHE A 136 -5.35 -10.84 -16.15
CA PHE A 136 -4.58 -11.15 -17.35
C PHE A 136 -5.45 -11.46 -18.58
N LYS A 137 -6.73 -11.09 -18.51
CA LYS A 137 -7.71 -11.27 -19.56
C LYS A 137 -8.65 -10.08 -19.60
N LYS A 138 -9.04 -9.64 -20.81
CA LYS A 138 -10.02 -8.58 -21.04
C LYS A 138 -11.10 -9.08 -22.00
N ASP A 139 -12.24 -8.39 -22.00
CA ASP A 139 -13.35 -8.73 -22.88
C ASP A 139 -13.03 -8.35 -24.35
N GLU A 140 -12.19 -7.34 -24.55
CA GLU A 140 -11.72 -6.86 -25.86
C GLU A 140 -10.19 -6.97 -25.92
N ALA A 141 -9.65 -6.95 -27.14
CA ALA A 141 -8.21 -6.94 -27.37
C ALA A 141 -7.61 -5.63 -26.82
N VAL A 142 -6.55 -5.77 -26.03
CA VAL A 142 -5.76 -4.67 -25.46
C VAL A 142 -4.29 -4.92 -25.73
N VAL A 143 -3.48 -3.88 -25.62
CA VAL A 143 -2.03 -4.05 -25.67
C VAL A 143 -1.53 -4.46 -24.30
N TRP A 144 -0.90 -5.63 -24.23
CA TRP A 144 -0.19 -6.13 -23.06
C TRP A 144 1.30 -5.83 -23.22
N GLU A 145 1.92 -5.29 -22.17
CA GLU A 145 3.35 -5.02 -22.16
C GLU A 145 4.05 -5.86 -21.09
N CYS A 146 5.17 -6.48 -21.47
CA CYS A 146 6.05 -7.16 -20.53
C CYS A 146 6.88 -6.12 -19.75
N ASN A 147 6.65 -6.02 -18.45
CA ASN A 147 7.30 -5.03 -17.56
C ASN A 147 8.82 -5.27 -17.39
N VAL A 148 9.36 -6.38 -17.91
CA VAL A 148 10.79 -6.70 -17.84
C VAL A 148 11.54 -6.27 -19.09
N CYS A 149 10.99 -6.55 -20.30
CA CYS A 149 11.72 -6.29 -21.56
C CYS A 149 11.00 -5.33 -22.52
N GLY A 150 9.79 -4.86 -22.19
CA GLY A 150 9.03 -3.95 -23.04
C GLY A 150 8.36 -4.62 -24.26
N TYR A 151 8.36 -5.96 -24.36
CA TYR A 151 7.65 -6.65 -25.43
C TYR A 151 6.16 -6.37 -25.37
N GLN A 152 5.58 -5.96 -26.49
CA GLN A 152 4.14 -5.67 -26.60
C GLN A 152 3.41 -6.74 -27.41
N PHE A 153 2.20 -7.07 -26.98
CA PHE A 153 1.32 -8.05 -27.60
C PHE A 153 -0.12 -7.55 -27.56
N GLU A 154 -0.83 -7.54 -28.68
CA GLU A 154 -2.24 -7.20 -28.76
C GLU A 154 -3.10 -8.45 -28.74
N GLY A 155 -4.04 -8.51 -27.79
CA GLY A 155 -4.94 -9.65 -27.64
C GLY A 155 -5.82 -9.53 -26.39
N THR A 156 -6.80 -10.44 -26.26
CA THR A 156 -7.69 -10.49 -25.09
C THR A 156 -7.00 -11.05 -23.84
N ASP A 157 -6.01 -11.92 -24.02
CA ASP A 157 -5.29 -12.58 -22.92
C ASP A 157 -3.81 -12.22 -22.99
N ALA A 158 -3.23 -11.85 -21.84
CA ALA A 158 -1.78 -11.68 -21.75
C ALA A 158 -1.04 -13.00 -22.04
N PRO A 159 0.11 -12.99 -22.75
CA PRO A 159 0.90 -14.18 -23.02
C PRO A 159 1.25 -14.93 -21.72
N LYS A 160 1.17 -16.28 -21.74
CA LYS A 160 1.55 -17.11 -20.59
C LYS A 160 3.03 -17.01 -20.25
N ILE A 161 3.86 -16.82 -21.28
CA ILE A 161 5.31 -16.65 -21.19
C ILE A 161 5.69 -15.59 -22.22
N CYS A 162 6.54 -14.65 -21.84
CA CYS A 162 7.08 -13.64 -22.75
C CYS A 162 7.98 -14.32 -23.79
N PRO A 163 7.74 -14.16 -25.12
CA PRO A 163 8.53 -14.82 -26.15
C PRO A 163 9.95 -14.23 -26.29
N VAL A 164 10.21 -13.06 -25.69
CA VAL A 164 11.49 -12.36 -25.78
C VAL A 164 12.40 -12.69 -24.60
N CYS A 165 11.89 -12.55 -23.35
CA CYS A 165 12.72 -12.72 -22.14
C CYS A 165 12.39 -13.96 -21.31
N GLY A 166 11.33 -14.75 -21.67
CA GLY A 166 10.95 -15.97 -20.97
C GLY A 166 10.20 -15.75 -19.65
N GLU A 167 9.92 -14.52 -19.27
CA GLU A 167 9.22 -14.20 -18.02
C GLU A 167 7.74 -14.64 -18.06
N PRO A 168 7.18 -15.09 -16.93
CA PRO A 168 5.80 -15.56 -16.86
C PRO A 168 4.78 -14.43 -17.02
N GLN A 169 3.52 -14.81 -17.26
CA GLN A 169 2.35 -13.92 -17.43
C GLN A 169 2.22 -12.85 -16.34
N SER A 170 2.68 -13.15 -15.11
CA SER A 170 2.66 -12.21 -13.98
C SER A 170 3.44 -10.92 -14.22
N HIS A 171 4.32 -10.88 -15.19
CA HIS A 171 5.09 -9.70 -15.60
C HIS A 171 4.43 -8.89 -16.72
N PHE A 172 3.20 -9.24 -17.13
CA PHE A 172 2.46 -8.44 -18.09
C PHE A 172 1.47 -7.51 -17.41
N SER A 173 1.36 -6.30 -17.92
CA SER A 173 0.30 -5.35 -17.60
C SER A 173 -0.28 -4.77 -18.88
N MET A 174 -1.46 -4.14 -18.78
CA MET A 174 -1.99 -3.35 -19.90
C MET A 174 -1.08 -2.15 -20.14
N ASP A 175 -0.70 -1.92 -21.40
CA ASP A 175 -0.05 -0.66 -21.81
C ASP A 175 -1.04 0.50 -21.69
N VAL A 176 -0.72 1.47 -20.83
CA VAL A 176 -1.50 2.68 -20.61
C VAL A 176 -0.66 3.87 -21.06
N LYS A 177 -0.94 4.38 -22.25
CA LYS A 177 -0.28 5.61 -22.75
C LYS A 177 -0.84 6.81 -22.00
N ASN A 178 -0.05 7.36 -21.09
CA ASN A 178 -0.40 8.52 -20.26
C ASN A 178 0.54 9.73 -20.47
N TYR A 179 1.19 9.79 -21.62
CA TYR A 179 2.12 10.84 -22.05
C TYR A 179 1.69 11.44 -23.37
#